data_d758d554dc599008e0a8e99043af54f7
#
_entry.id   d758d554dc599008e0a8e99043af54f7
#
_cell.length_a   1.000
_cell.length_b   1.000
_cell.length_c   1.000
_cell.angle_alpha   90.00
_cell.angle_beta   90.00
_cell.angle_gamma   90.00
#
_symmetry.space_group_name_H-M   'P 1'
#
loop_
_entity.id
_entity.type
_entity.pdbx_description
1 polymer ?
#
loop_
_entity_poly.entity_id
_entity_poly.type
_entity_poly.pdbx_seq_one_letter_code
_entity_poly.pdbx_strand_id
1 'polypeptide(L)'
;YTLTEKQIYEFIRFFTMSIAEYLEEYFESEVILAHFSGGSIIGTGLGVYSPGTAYVLLHHAMGDIDGNVGSWGFARGGMGSISEAISSSFQSMGGEVRTNSEVDRIIVKGRKATGVALISGEEIKARAVISNLDAKRTFLEIMDRNDLPEQLVHRAKNFKIRGSSGKVNIALDGMPDFPALPNNSPLTLGHMHFTDTLERLERAYDDWKDDRWSSDPYVDMVIPTQYDPTMTPPGKHMMSVFVQYCPVEAEGGWTDL
;
A
#
# COMPACT_ATOMS: atom_id res chain seq x y z
N TYR A 1 14.52 26.95 -12.61
CA TYR A 1 13.34 27.67 -12.10
C TYR A 1 13.64 28.13 -10.68
N THR A 2 13.56 29.46 -10.42
CA THR A 2 13.75 30.01 -9.07
C THR A 2 12.37 30.33 -8.54
N LEU A 3 12.00 29.69 -7.42
CA LEU A 3 10.73 29.99 -6.75
C LEU A 3 10.81 31.40 -6.13
N THR A 4 9.72 32.13 -6.17
CA THR A 4 9.56 33.38 -5.40
C THR A 4 9.43 33.06 -3.90
N GLU A 5 9.69 34.01 -3.05
CA GLU A 5 9.53 33.85 -1.59
C GLU A 5 8.12 33.39 -1.23
N LYS A 6 7.08 33.97 -1.83
CA LYS A 6 5.70 33.52 -1.65
C LYS A 6 5.50 32.05 -2.02
N GLN A 7 6.05 31.62 -3.16
CA GLN A 7 5.94 30.22 -3.58
C GLN A 7 6.67 29.26 -2.64
N ILE A 8 7.80 29.70 -2.04
CA ILE A 8 8.51 28.90 -1.02
C ILE A 8 7.64 28.75 0.23
N TYR A 9 7.01 29.84 0.70
CA TYR A 9 6.10 29.78 1.86
C TYR A 9 4.90 28.86 1.60
N GLU A 10 4.24 29.01 0.45
CA GLU A 10 3.11 28.14 0.09
C GLU A 10 3.53 26.66 -0.03
N PHE A 11 4.70 26.39 -0.58
CA PHE A 11 5.26 25.05 -0.65
C PHE A 11 5.48 24.48 0.75
N ILE A 12 6.17 25.20 1.64
CA ILE A 12 6.42 24.76 3.01
C ILE A 12 5.09 24.53 3.73
N ARG A 13 4.16 25.48 3.63
CA ARG A 13 2.84 25.39 4.23
C ARG A 13 2.12 24.11 3.80
N PHE A 14 1.98 23.89 2.50
CA PHE A 14 1.31 22.71 1.95
C PHE A 14 1.94 21.39 2.42
N PHE A 15 3.27 21.31 2.44
CA PHE A 15 3.97 20.07 2.86
C PHE A 15 3.93 19.82 4.37
N THR A 16 3.53 20.79 5.16
CA THR A 16 3.43 20.66 6.62
C THR A 16 2.01 20.68 7.16
N MET A 17 1.02 21.05 6.35
CA MET A 17 -0.40 21.07 6.74
C MET A 17 -0.97 19.67 6.88
N SER A 18 -2.00 19.56 7.72
CA SER A 18 -2.91 18.43 7.67
C SER A 18 -3.84 18.53 6.47
N ILE A 19 -4.40 17.40 6.05
CA ILE A 19 -5.38 17.39 4.96
C ILE A 19 -6.69 18.08 5.40
N ALA A 20 -7.08 17.93 6.66
CA ALA A 20 -8.26 18.61 7.19
C ALA A 20 -8.13 20.13 7.03
N GLU A 21 -7.05 20.73 7.57
CA GLU A 21 -6.81 22.18 7.43
C GLU A 21 -6.76 22.62 5.97
N TYR A 22 -6.14 21.82 5.08
CA TYR A 22 -6.04 22.18 3.67
C TYR A 22 -7.40 22.16 2.97
N LEU A 23 -8.22 21.13 3.18
CA LEU A 23 -9.51 21.01 2.51
C LEU A 23 -10.57 21.97 3.04
N GLU A 24 -10.54 22.31 4.33
CA GLU A 24 -11.44 23.29 4.95
C GLU A 24 -11.30 24.70 4.35
N GLU A 25 -10.19 25.00 3.67
CA GLU A 25 -10.04 26.25 2.92
C GLU A 25 -10.90 26.30 1.64
N TYR A 26 -11.34 25.16 1.14
CA TYR A 26 -12.04 25.04 -0.15
C TYR A 26 -13.46 24.48 -0.03
N PHE A 27 -13.74 23.70 1.01
CA PHE A 27 -15.00 22.96 1.14
C PHE A 27 -15.61 23.13 2.54
N GLU A 28 -16.95 23.22 2.59
CA GLU A 28 -17.73 23.27 3.82
C GLU A 28 -18.46 21.96 4.11
N SER A 29 -18.58 21.06 3.11
CA SER A 29 -19.31 19.81 3.23
C SER A 29 -18.47 18.72 3.88
N GLU A 30 -18.89 18.22 5.04
CA GLU A 30 -18.25 17.11 5.76
C GLU A 30 -18.03 15.87 4.87
N VAL A 31 -19.03 15.53 4.04
CA VAL A 31 -18.92 14.37 3.12
C VAL A 31 -17.81 14.59 2.09
N ILE A 32 -17.68 15.80 1.55
CA ILE A 32 -16.62 16.15 0.60
C ILE A 32 -15.25 16.13 1.29
N LEU A 33 -15.15 16.69 2.48
CA LEU A 33 -13.94 16.68 3.30
C LEU A 33 -13.50 15.25 3.58
N ALA A 34 -14.39 14.39 4.05
CA ALA A 34 -14.11 12.98 4.33
C ALA A 34 -13.71 12.20 3.07
N HIS A 35 -14.40 12.43 1.94
CA HIS A 35 -14.10 11.76 0.69
C HIS A 35 -12.68 12.01 0.20
N PHE A 36 -12.26 13.27 0.13
CA PHE A 36 -10.90 13.60 -0.29
C PHE A 36 -9.84 13.23 0.74
N SER A 37 -10.18 13.30 2.02
CA SER A 37 -9.26 12.92 3.10
C SER A 37 -8.91 11.44 3.10
N GLY A 38 -9.80 10.57 2.61
CA GLY A 38 -9.49 9.15 2.42
C GLY A 38 -8.20 8.93 1.62
N GLY A 39 -8.03 9.64 0.50
CA GLY A 39 -6.82 9.57 -0.33
C GLY A 39 -5.55 10.08 0.37
N SER A 40 -5.67 10.84 1.45
CA SER A 40 -4.54 11.43 2.17
C SER A 40 -3.96 10.56 3.28
N ILE A 41 -4.66 9.50 3.66
CA ILE A 41 -4.24 8.60 4.74
C ILE A 41 -3.79 7.22 4.22
N ILE A 42 -4.16 6.84 3.01
CA ILE A 42 -3.87 5.52 2.43
C ILE A 42 -2.39 5.16 2.55
N GLY A 43 -2.11 4.01 3.18
CA GLY A 43 -0.77 3.48 3.34
C GLY A 43 0.12 4.23 4.33
N THR A 44 -0.43 5.18 5.09
CA THR A 44 0.29 5.93 6.11
C THR A 44 -0.10 5.49 7.53
N GLY A 45 0.71 5.80 8.51
CA GLY A 45 0.37 5.73 9.93
C GLY A 45 0.05 7.12 10.47
N LEU A 46 -0.81 7.88 9.75
CA LEU A 46 -1.19 9.26 10.05
C LEU A 46 -2.71 9.41 9.98
N GLY A 47 -3.28 10.23 10.85
CA GLY A 47 -4.69 10.63 10.80
C GLY A 47 -4.91 11.89 9.96
N VAL A 48 -6.15 12.27 9.75
CA VAL A 48 -6.51 13.40 8.87
C VAL A 48 -6.07 14.75 9.41
N TYR A 49 -5.87 14.88 10.73
CA TYR A 49 -5.31 16.07 11.38
C TYR A 49 -3.79 16.01 11.55
N SER A 50 -3.13 14.94 11.10
CA SER A 50 -1.69 14.83 11.21
C SER A 50 -0.98 15.73 10.20
N PRO A 51 0.09 16.43 10.60
CA PRO A 51 0.89 17.26 9.68
C PRO A 51 1.45 16.45 8.51
N GLY A 52 1.45 17.06 7.31
CA GLY A 52 2.00 16.46 6.10
C GLY A 52 1.02 15.61 5.30
N THR A 53 -0.21 15.38 5.77
CA THR A 53 -1.20 14.58 5.06
C THR A 53 -1.77 15.27 3.81
N ALA A 54 -1.70 16.60 3.72
CA ALA A 54 -2.01 17.30 2.48
C ALA A 54 -1.09 16.87 1.32
N TYR A 55 0.21 16.67 1.57
CA TYR A 55 1.14 16.12 0.57
C TYR A 55 0.76 14.70 0.13
N VAL A 56 0.26 13.87 1.04
CA VAL A 56 -0.14 12.50 0.70
C VAL A 56 -1.28 12.49 -0.32
N LEU A 57 -2.26 13.39 -0.20
CA LEU A 57 -3.30 13.56 -1.22
C LEU A 57 -2.70 13.94 -2.57
N LEU A 58 -1.79 14.92 -2.61
CA LEU A 58 -1.11 15.32 -3.84
C LEU A 58 -0.37 14.12 -4.47
N HIS A 59 0.34 13.34 -3.66
CA HIS A 59 1.06 12.16 -4.13
C HIS A 59 0.12 11.17 -4.85
N HIS A 60 -1.07 10.93 -4.30
CA HIS A 60 -2.07 10.06 -4.92
C HIS A 60 -2.75 10.67 -6.15
N ALA A 61 -2.76 12.01 -6.27
CA ALA A 61 -3.34 12.72 -7.39
C ALA A 61 -2.34 13.06 -8.52
N MET A 62 -1.09 12.63 -8.43
CA MET A 62 -0.03 12.94 -9.42
C MET A 62 0.00 11.99 -10.61
N GLY A 63 -0.81 10.93 -10.62
CA GLY A 63 -0.85 9.98 -11.73
C GLY A 63 -1.26 10.66 -13.04
N ASP A 64 -0.73 10.17 -14.15
CA ASP A 64 -1.15 10.57 -15.50
C ASP A 64 -1.31 9.31 -16.36
N ILE A 65 -2.48 9.14 -16.94
CA ILE A 65 -2.76 8.09 -17.91
C ILE A 65 -3.31 8.75 -19.17
N ASP A 66 -2.52 8.72 -20.23
CA ASP A 66 -2.86 9.29 -21.55
C ASP A 66 -3.33 10.76 -21.48
N GLY A 67 -2.67 11.57 -20.65
CA GLY A 67 -2.97 13.00 -20.46
C GLY A 67 -4.09 13.30 -19.46
N ASN A 68 -4.63 12.29 -18.80
CA ASN A 68 -5.61 12.46 -17.74
C ASN A 68 -4.88 12.49 -16.37
N VAL A 69 -4.56 13.68 -15.90
CA VAL A 69 -3.89 13.89 -14.60
C VAL A 69 -4.82 13.48 -13.46
N GLY A 70 -4.25 12.82 -12.44
CA GLY A 70 -4.98 12.29 -11.29
C GLY A 70 -5.60 10.91 -11.53
N SER A 71 -5.42 10.34 -12.71
CA SER A 71 -5.99 9.03 -13.05
C SER A 71 -5.22 7.88 -12.41
N TRP A 72 -5.98 6.87 -12.02
CA TRP A 72 -5.47 5.57 -11.57
C TRP A 72 -5.82 4.52 -12.60
N GLY A 73 -4.87 3.62 -12.89
CA GLY A 73 -5.06 2.53 -13.85
C GLY A 73 -5.19 1.19 -13.19
N PHE A 74 -5.97 0.31 -13.82
CA PHE A 74 -6.03 -1.10 -13.49
C PHE A 74 -5.25 -1.90 -14.54
N ALA A 75 -4.34 -2.75 -14.09
CA ALA A 75 -3.64 -3.65 -15.00
C ALA A 75 -4.60 -4.70 -15.55
N ARG A 76 -4.67 -4.83 -16.86
CA ARG A 76 -5.47 -5.89 -17.51
C ARG A 76 -4.97 -7.27 -17.08
N GLY A 77 -5.87 -8.15 -16.65
CA GLY A 77 -5.56 -9.44 -16.06
C GLY A 77 -5.20 -9.37 -14.57
N GLY A 78 -5.39 -8.19 -13.94
CA GLY A 78 -5.10 -7.95 -12.53
C GLY A 78 -3.64 -7.61 -12.25
N MET A 79 -3.33 -7.35 -10.97
CA MET A 79 -1.98 -6.92 -10.56
C MET A 79 -0.89 -7.96 -10.83
N GLY A 80 -1.23 -9.25 -10.87
CA GLY A 80 -0.30 -10.33 -11.21
C GLY A 80 0.29 -10.20 -12.60
N SER A 81 -0.46 -9.62 -13.55
CA SER A 81 0.01 -9.41 -14.93
C SER A 81 1.23 -8.49 -15.02
N ILE A 82 1.40 -7.57 -14.08
CA ILE A 82 2.59 -6.71 -14.00
C ILE A 82 3.82 -7.56 -13.65
N SER A 83 3.71 -8.44 -12.67
CA SER A 83 4.78 -9.35 -12.29
C SER A 83 5.13 -10.32 -13.43
N GLU A 84 4.14 -10.82 -14.14
CA GLU A 84 4.31 -11.68 -15.31
C GLU A 84 5.03 -10.94 -16.45
N ALA A 85 4.65 -9.69 -16.72
CA ALA A 85 5.29 -8.87 -17.74
C ALA A 85 6.77 -8.62 -17.41
N ILE A 86 7.08 -8.27 -16.16
CA ILE A 86 8.48 -8.08 -15.70
C ILE A 86 9.25 -9.39 -15.79
N SER A 87 8.67 -10.50 -15.34
CA SER A 87 9.28 -11.83 -15.43
C SER A 87 9.57 -12.24 -16.87
N SER A 88 8.62 -12.06 -17.77
CA SER A 88 8.77 -12.36 -19.19
C SER A 88 9.86 -11.51 -19.84
N SER A 89 9.90 -10.22 -19.52
CA SER A 89 10.96 -9.32 -20.00
C SER A 89 12.33 -9.75 -19.49
N PHE A 90 12.45 -10.09 -18.22
CA PHE A 90 13.70 -10.59 -17.62
C PHE A 90 14.18 -11.88 -18.29
N GLN A 91 13.26 -12.85 -18.49
CA GLN A 91 13.59 -14.12 -19.17
C GLN A 91 13.99 -13.92 -20.64
N SER A 92 13.37 -12.96 -21.35
CA SER A 92 13.76 -12.64 -22.74
C SER A 92 15.19 -12.10 -22.86
N MET A 93 15.72 -11.54 -21.77
CA MET A 93 17.10 -11.08 -21.66
C MET A 93 18.07 -12.17 -21.14
N GLY A 94 17.63 -13.43 -21.04
CA GLY A 94 18.42 -14.54 -20.55
C GLY A 94 18.39 -14.74 -19.03
N GLY A 95 17.51 -14.07 -18.33
CA GLY A 95 17.29 -14.26 -16.90
C GLY A 95 16.58 -15.56 -16.58
N GLU A 96 16.83 -16.12 -15.41
CA GLU A 96 16.17 -17.32 -14.90
C GLU A 96 15.27 -16.95 -13.71
N VAL A 97 13.98 -17.31 -13.79
CA VAL A 97 13.02 -17.16 -12.71
C VAL A 97 12.74 -18.52 -12.10
N ARG A 98 12.97 -18.66 -10.81
CA ARG A 98 12.74 -19.89 -10.05
C ARG A 98 11.70 -19.64 -8.97
N THR A 99 10.56 -20.30 -9.05
CA THR A 99 9.54 -20.36 -8.01
C THR A 99 9.78 -21.54 -7.07
N ASN A 100 9.12 -21.56 -5.92
CA ASN A 100 9.29 -22.61 -4.90
C ASN A 100 10.77 -22.78 -4.49
N SER A 101 11.53 -21.71 -4.49
CA SER A 101 12.96 -21.67 -4.23
C SER A 101 13.25 -20.69 -3.09
N GLU A 102 12.73 -21.02 -1.93
CA GLU A 102 12.85 -20.18 -0.73
C GLU A 102 14.31 -20.09 -0.28
N VAL A 103 14.74 -18.83 -0.05
CA VAL A 103 16.11 -18.53 0.39
C VAL A 103 16.17 -18.66 1.90
N ASP A 104 17.02 -19.57 2.39
CA ASP A 104 17.34 -19.75 3.81
C ASP A 104 18.30 -18.65 4.30
N ARG A 105 19.40 -18.43 3.56
CA ARG A 105 20.39 -17.43 3.95
C ARG A 105 21.19 -16.86 2.79
N ILE A 106 21.75 -15.66 3.01
CA ILE A 106 22.77 -15.06 2.15
C ILE A 106 24.15 -15.57 2.58
N ILE A 107 24.89 -16.10 1.61
CA ILE A 107 26.26 -16.61 1.84
C ILE A 107 27.25 -15.44 1.81
N VAL A 108 27.96 -15.20 2.91
CA VAL A 108 29.00 -14.17 3.00
C VAL A 108 30.36 -14.83 3.18
N LYS A 109 31.33 -14.41 2.38
CA LYS A 109 32.75 -14.82 2.47
C LYS A 109 33.62 -13.58 2.38
N GLY A 110 34.49 -13.40 3.36
CA GLY A 110 35.40 -12.24 3.40
C GLY A 110 34.66 -10.89 3.36
N ARG A 111 33.56 -10.75 4.07
CA ARG A 111 32.69 -9.55 4.13
C ARG A 111 32.02 -9.19 2.79
N LYS A 112 31.86 -10.15 1.90
CA LYS A 112 31.21 -9.99 0.61
C LYS A 112 30.12 -11.05 0.44
N ALA A 113 28.91 -10.63 0.02
CA ALA A 113 27.88 -11.56 -0.41
C ALA A 113 28.34 -12.28 -1.68
N THR A 114 28.31 -13.61 -1.66
CA THR A 114 28.80 -14.47 -2.75
C THR A 114 27.75 -15.40 -3.32
N GLY A 115 26.53 -15.33 -2.82
CA GLY A 115 25.40 -16.14 -3.25
C GLY A 115 24.34 -16.30 -2.18
N VAL A 116 23.45 -17.22 -2.40
CA VAL A 116 22.39 -17.61 -1.46
C VAL A 116 22.36 -19.12 -1.27
N ALA A 117 21.89 -19.58 -0.12
CA ALA A 117 21.51 -20.96 0.11
C ALA A 117 19.99 -21.05 0.20
N LEU A 118 19.41 -22.04 -0.46
CA LEU A 118 17.99 -22.35 -0.39
C LEU A 118 17.69 -23.27 0.80
N ILE A 119 16.44 -23.31 1.25
CA ILE A 119 15.99 -24.27 2.28
C ILE A 119 16.25 -25.72 1.83
N SER A 120 16.23 -26.00 0.54
CA SER A 120 16.58 -27.32 -0.01
C SER A 120 18.04 -27.73 0.21
N GLY A 121 18.91 -26.81 0.67
CA GLY A 121 20.35 -27.00 0.80
C GLY A 121 21.15 -26.66 -0.46
N GLU A 122 20.51 -26.32 -1.58
CA GLU A 122 21.20 -25.87 -2.80
C GLU A 122 21.84 -24.51 -2.58
N GLU A 123 23.11 -24.35 -3.00
CA GLU A 123 23.80 -23.07 -2.98
C GLU A 123 23.89 -22.49 -4.41
N ILE A 124 23.42 -21.26 -4.55
CA ILE A 124 23.47 -20.49 -5.81
C ILE A 124 24.52 -19.41 -5.66
N LYS A 125 25.59 -19.50 -6.43
CA LYS A 125 26.68 -18.49 -6.43
C LYS A 125 26.30 -17.29 -7.27
N ALA A 126 26.62 -16.09 -6.79
CA ALA A 126 26.36 -14.84 -7.48
C ALA A 126 27.46 -13.80 -7.20
N ARG A 127 27.66 -12.87 -8.14
CA ARG A 127 28.56 -11.73 -7.96
C ARG A 127 27.99 -10.65 -7.03
N ALA A 128 26.66 -10.59 -6.95
CA ALA A 128 25.90 -9.70 -6.08
C ALA A 128 24.59 -10.38 -5.73
N VAL A 129 24.05 -10.05 -4.57
CA VAL A 129 22.71 -10.47 -4.11
C VAL A 129 21.88 -9.21 -3.90
N ILE A 130 20.71 -9.17 -4.51
CA ILE A 130 19.72 -8.10 -4.33
C ILE A 130 18.55 -8.71 -3.56
N SER A 131 18.20 -8.10 -2.43
CA SER A 131 17.05 -8.49 -1.62
C SER A 131 15.96 -7.43 -1.71
N ASN A 132 14.74 -7.84 -2.01
CA ASN A 132 13.54 -7.01 -1.91
C ASN A 132 12.72 -7.33 -0.65
N LEU A 133 13.24 -8.14 0.26
CA LEU A 133 12.68 -8.33 1.58
C LEU A 133 12.87 -7.04 2.39
N ASP A 134 12.06 -6.87 3.42
CA ASP A 134 12.25 -5.77 4.36
C ASP A 134 13.61 -5.83 5.08
N ALA A 135 14.01 -4.70 5.68
CA ALA A 135 15.33 -4.58 6.32
C ALA A 135 15.52 -5.55 7.49
N LYS A 136 14.47 -5.87 8.25
CA LYS A 136 14.58 -6.80 9.39
C LYS A 136 14.81 -8.21 8.88
N ARG A 137 13.99 -8.70 7.95
CA ARG A 137 14.16 -10.02 7.34
C ARG A 137 15.52 -10.16 6.66
N THR A 138 15.89 -9.17 5.84
CA THR A 138 17.18 -9.22 5.14
C THR A 138 18.37 -9.28 6.10
N PHE A 139 18.44 -8.37 7.10
CA PHE A 139 19.64 -8.21 7.91
C PHE A 139 19.61 -8.92 9.27
N LEU A 140 18.45 -9.40 9.72
CA LEU A 140 18.35 -10.05 11.03
C LEU A 140 17.96 -11.53 10.95
N GLU A 141 17.37 -11.96 9.81
CA GLU A 141 16.89 -13.34 9.66
C GLU A 141 17.75 -14.13 8.67
N ILE A 142 17.95 -13.61 7.43
CA ILE A 142 18.66 -14.36 6.37
C ILE A 142 20.13 -14.00 6.22
N MET A 143 20.70 -13.14 7.08
CA MET A 143 22.14 -12.88 7.18
C MET A 143 22.67 -13.24 8.54
N ASP A 144 23.88 -13.83 8.60
CA ASP A 144 24.55 -14.05 9.87
C ASP A 144 24.96 -12.71 10.50
N ARG A 145 24.56 -12.51 11.74
CA ARG A 145 24.88 -11.29 12.50
C ARG A 145 26.37 -10.99 12.55
N ASN A 146 27.22 -12.04 12.60
CA ASN A 146 28.68 -11.90 12.67
C ASN A 146 29.28 -11.33 11.37
N ASP A 147 28.56 -11.40 10.26
CA ASP A 147 28.97 -10.85 8.97
C ASP A 147 28.61 -9.37 8.83
N LEU A 148 27.87 -8.80 9.78
CA LEU A 148 27.31 -7.45 9.68
C LEU A 148 27.99 -6.46 10.64
N PRO A 149 28.21 -5.20 10.23
CA PRO A 149 28.60 -4.14 11.13
C PRO A 149 27.55 -3.94 12.24
N GLU A 150 27.99 -3.77 13.49
CA GLU A 150 27.08 -3.60 14.63
C GLU A 150 26.09 -2.42 14.42
N GLN A 151 26.56 -1.33 13.82
CA GLN A 151 25.70 -0.19 13.50
C GLN A 151 24.58 -0.55 12.54
N LEU A 152 24.81 -1.42 11.55
CA LEU A 152 23.78 -1.88 10.63
C LEU A 152 22.74 -2.75 11.34
N VAL A 153 23.20 -3.66 12.20
CA VAL A 153 22.31 -4.49 13.04
C VAL A 153 21.43 -3.62 13.92
N HIS A 154 22.02 -2.60 14.55
CA HIS A 154 21.26 -1.66 15.37
C HIS A 154 20.20 -0.90 14.56
N ARG A 155 20.57 -0.39 13.38
CA ARG A 155 19.62 0.29 12.47
C ARG A 155 18.50 -0.63 12.01
N ALA A 156 18.81 -1.87 11.61
CA ALA A 156 17.82 -2.84 11.19
C ALA A 156 16.84 -3.19 12.32
N LYS A 157 17.31 -3.38 13.55
CA LYS A 157 16.45 -3.62 14.72
C LYS A 157 15.48 -2.46 14.97
N ASN A 158 15.97 -1.23 14.84
CA ASN A 158 15.18 -0.02 15.08
C ASN A 158 14.42 0.46 13.85
N PHE A 159 14.52 -0.24 12.72
CA PHE A 159 13.76 0.09 11.53
C PHE A 159 12.27 -0.12 11.82
N LYS A 160 11.50 0.97 11.70
CA LYS A 160 10.07 0.93 11.99
C LYS A 160 9.33 0.32 10.80
N ILE A 161 8.72 -0.83 11.04
CA ILE A 161 7.80 -1.49 10.11
C ILE A 161 6.45 -1.46 10.81
N ARG A 162 5.66 -0.44 10.50
CA ARG A 162 4.30 -0.30 11.03
C ARG A 162 3.33 -0.46 9.87
N GLY A 163 2.69 -1.61 9.80
CA GLY A 163 1.54 -1.78 8.93
C GLY A 163 0.36 -0.96 9.46
N SER A 164 -0.44 -0.42 8.55
CA SER A 164 -1.66 0.31 8.90
C SER A 164 -2.87 -0.18 8.11
N SER A 165 -2.67 -1.10 7.18
CA SER A 165 -3.70 -1.45 6.22
C SER A 165 -3.88 -2.96 6.10
N GLY A 166 -5.13 -3.37 5.95
CA GLY A 166 -5.52 -4.70 5.55
C GLY A 166 -6.14 -4.71 4.16
N LYS A 167 -6.14 -5.85 3.51
CA LYS A 167 -6.80 -6.03 2.22
C LYS A 167 -7.61 -7.32 2.21
N VAL A 168 -8.88 -7.20 1.79
CA VAL A 168 -9.76 -8.33 1.60
C VAL A 168 -10.15 -8.42 0.12
N ASN A 169 -9.94 -9.58 -0.49
CA ASN A 169 -10.41 -9.87 -1.84
C ASN A 169 -11.59 -10.82 -1.74
N ILE A 170 -12.71 -10.45 -2.34
CA ILE A 170 -13.98 -11.18 -2.24
C ILE A 170 -14.35 -11.69 -3.63
N ALA A 171 -14.51 -13.00 -3.78
CA ALA A 171 -15.12 -13.59 -4.96
C ALA A 171 -16.64 -13.49 -4.87
N LEU A 172 -17.26 -12.95 -5.90
CA LEU A 172 -18.69 -12.67 -5.94
C LEU A 172 -19.38 -13.52 -7.00
N ASP A 173 -20.50 -14.10 -6.65
CA ASP A 173 -21.34 -14.90 -7.53
C ASP A 173 -22.14 -14.05 -8.55
N GLY A 174 -22.18 -12.73 -8.37
CA GLY A 174 -22.78 -11.71 -9.20
C GLY A 174 -22.43 -10.32 -8.70
N MET A 175 -22.95 -9.28 -9.36
CA MET A 175 -22.80 -7.92 -8.87
C MET A 175 -23.56 -7.75 -7.56
N PRO A 176 -22.96 -7.10 -6.55
CA PRO A 176 -23.68 -6.73 -5.33
C PRO A 176 -24.82 -5.77 -5.63
N ASP A 177 -25.92 -5.91 -4.91
CA ASP A 177 -26.99 -4.94 -4.91
C ASP A 177 -26.66 -3.79 -3.96
N PHE A 178 -26.81 -2.58 -4.46
CA PHE A 178 -26.66 -1.34 -3.70
C PHE A 178 -28.01 -0.63 -3.65
N PRO A 179 -28.86 -0.88 -2.63
CA PRO A 179 -30.23 -0.37 -2.59
C PRO A 179 -30.35 1.17 -2.73
N ALA A 180 -29.30 1.90 -2.36
CA ALA A 180 -29.23 3.35 -2.48
C ALA A 180 -28.93 3.84 -3.91
N LEU A 181 -28.54 2.95 -4.81
CA LEU A 181 -28.15 3.30 -6.17
C LEU A 181 -29.12 2.66 -7.18
N PRO A 182 -29.40 3.33 -8.30
CA PRO A 182 -30.10 2.70 -9.43
C PRO A 182 -29.33 1.47 -9.92
N ASN A 183 -30.04 0.46 -10.41
CA ASN A 183 -29.44 -0.71 -11.06
C ASN A 183 -28.49 -0.29 -12.17
N ASN A 184 -27.30 -0.91 -12.24
CA ASN A 184 -26.22 -0.56 -13.15
C ASN A 184 -25.74 0.90 -13.05
N SER A 185 -25.77 1.47 -11.87
CA SER A 185 -25.29 2.82 -11.65
C SER A 185 -23.80 2.94 -12.02
N PRO A 186 -23.39 3.95 -12.80
CA PRO A 186 -21.98 4.20 -13.07
C PRO A 186 -21.18 4.58 -11.82
N LEU A 187 -21.85 4.91 -10.71
CA LEU A 187 -21.20 5.22 -9.44
C LEU A 187 -20.49 4.02 -8.82
N THR A 188 -20.86 2.79 -9.19
CA THR A 188 -20.15 1.58 -8.75
C THR A 188 -18.85 1.31 -9.51
N LEU A 189 -18.57 2.07 -10.57
CA LEU A 189 -17.34 1.94 -11.35
C LEU A 189 -16.10 2.53 -10.67
N GLY A 190 -16.28 3.43 -9.70
CA GLY A 190 -15.18 4.08 -9.00
C GLY A 190 -14.80 3.41 -7.69
N HIS A 191 -14.03 4.15 -6.91
CA HIS A 191 -13.79 3.87 -5.51
C HIS A 191 -15.04 4.20 -4.69
N MET A 192 -15.45 3.29 -3.83
CA MET A 192 -16.60 3.45 -2.96
C MET A 192 -16.13 3.48 -1.51
N HIS A 193 -16.36 4.61 -0.85
CA HIS A 193 -15.97 4.82 0.55
C HIS A 193 -17.19 4.82 1.46
N PHE A 194 -17.03 4.32 2.68
CA PHE A 194 -18.11 4.29 3.68
C PHE A 194 -17.97 5.36 4.77
N THR A 195 -17.06 6.29 4.60
CA THR A 195 -16.78 7.35 5.57
C THR A 195 -17.39 8.67 5.12
N ASP A 196 -18.04 9.37 6.03
CA ASP A 196 -18.81 10.60 5.77
C ASP A 196 -18.33 11.83 6.58
N THR A 197 -17.44 11.63 7.58
CA THR A 197 -16.89 12.73 8.38
C THR A 197 -15.40 12.57 8.67
N LEU A 198 -14.70 13.70 8.87
CA LEU A 198 -13.30 13.72 9.29
C LEU A 198 -13.13 13.05 10.66
N GLU A 199 -14.09 13.24 11.57
CA GLU A 199 -14.04 12.66 12.91
C GLU A 199 -13.99 11.13 12.88
N ARG A 200 -14.74 10.48 12.00
CA ARG A 200 -14.71 9.01 11.85
C ARG A 200 -13.34 8.53 11.38
N LEU A 201 -12.74 9.22 10.42
CA LEU A 201 -11.38 8.90 9.94
C LEU A 201 -10.34 9.05 11.03
N GLU A 202 -10.42 10.11 11.84
CA GLU A 202 -9.48 10.34 12.93
C GLU A 202 -9.66 9.32 14.06
N ARG A 203 -10.90 8.95 14.41
CA ARG A 203 -11.16 7.90 15.41
C ARG A 203 -10.56 6.55 15.01
N ALA A 204 -10.66 6.18 13.73
CA ALA A 204 -10.05 4.96 13.22
C ALA A 204 -8.52 4.99 13.38
N TYR A 205 -7.91 6.16 13.18
CA TYR A 205 -6.50 6.37 13.43
C TYR A 205 -6.13 6.33 14.92
N ASP A 206 -6.95 6.93 15.80
CA ASP A 206 -6.74 6.93 17.23
C ASP A 206 -6.77 5.52 17.82
N ASP A 207 -7.73 4.70 17.40
CA ASP A 207 -7.77 3.28 17.79
C ASP A 207 -6.47 2.56 17.38
N TRP A 208 -6.01 2.77 16.16
CA TRP A 208 -4.77 2.15 15.68
C TRP A 208 -3.51 2.62 16.42
N LYS A 209 -3.44 3.90 16.82
CA LYS A 209 -2.33 4.40 17.64
C LYS A 209 -2.20 3.67 18.97
N ASP A 210 -3.33 3.28 19.51
CA ASP A 210 -3.45 2.60 20.79
C ASP A 210 -3.45 1.07 20.64
N ASP A 211 -3.00 0.55 19.47
CA ASP A 211 -2.95 -0.87 19.12
C ASP A 211 -4.32 -1.59 19.23
N ARG A 212 -5.41 -0.82 19.09
CA ARG A 212 -6.78 -1.34 19.11
C ARG A 212 -7.33 -1.53 17.70
N TRP A 213 -8.26 -2.45 17.56
CA TRP A 213 -9.12 -2.57 16.40
C TRP A 213 -10.10 -1.41 16.34
N SER A 214 -10.19 -0.74 15.20
CA SER A 214 -11.27 0.22 15.02
C SER A 214 -12.59 -0.50 14.81
N SER A 215 -13.62 -0.06 15.56
CA SER A 215 -15.00 -0.49 15.35
C SER A 215 -15.61 0.10 14.07
N ASP A 216 -15.00 1.15 13.52
CA ASP A 216 -15.45 1.89 12.35
C ASP A 216 -14.26 2.29 11.48
N PRO A 217 -13.59 1.32 10.84
CA PRO A 217 -12.40 1.57 10.05
C PRO A 217 -12.72 2.33 8.75
N TYR A 218 -11.73 3.02 8.20
CA TYR A 218 -11.82 3.48 6.82
C TYR A 218 -11.85 2.27 5.87
N VAL A 219 -12.87 2.23 5.04
CA VAL A 219 -13.06 1.19 4.02
C VAL A 219 -13.19 1.81 2.66
N ASP A 220 -12.32 1.37 1.74
CA ASP A 220 -12.35 1.72 0.33
C ASP A 220 -12.48 0.44 -0.49
N MET A 221 -13.46 0.37 -1.36
CA MET A 221 -13.69 -0.80 -2.19
C MET A 221 -13.82 -0.47 -3.67
N VAL A 222 -13.38 -1.41 -4.50
CA VAL A 222 -13.52 -1.37 -5.95
C VAL A 222 -13.95 -2.74 -6.48
N ILE A 223 -14.66 -2.74 -7.62
CA ILE A 223 -15.03 -3.97 -8.34
C ILE A 223 -14.35 -3.95 -9.71
N PRO A 224 -13.05 -4.32 -9.79
CA PRO A 224 -12.25 -4.16 -10.99
C PRO A 224 -12.75 -4.99 -12.20
N THR A 225 -13.52 -6.04 -11.95
CA THR A 225 -14.14 -6.85 -13.01
C THR A 225 -15.19 -6.12 -13.83
N GLN A 226 -15.62 -4.93 -13.43
CA GLN A 226 -16.44 -4.06 -14.24
C GLN A 226 -15.64 -3.41 -15.38
N TYR A 227 -14.33 -3.23 -15.21
CA TYR A 227 -13.41 -2.71 -16.22
C TYR A 227 -12.73 -3.84 -17.00
N ASP A 228 -12.38 -4.92 -16.31
CA ASP A 228 -11.69 -6.06 -16.88
C ASP A 228 -12.41 -7.38 -16.53
N PRO A 229 -13.38 -7.78 -17.35
CA PRO A 229 -14.12 -9.03 -17.11
C PRO A 229 -13.26 -10.28 -17.31
N THR A 230 -12.01 -10.16 -17.79
CA THR A 230 -11.12 -11.31 -17.98
C THR A 230 -10.58 -11.88 -16.67
N MET A 231 -10.73 -11.16 -15.55
CA MET A 231 -10.25 -11.56 -14.24
C MET A 231 -11.08 -12.65 -13.55
N THR A 232 -12.29 -12.91 -14.05
CA THR A 232 -13.22 -13.89 -13.46
C THR A 232 -13.97 -14.66 -14.54
N PRO A 233 -14.57 -15.83 -14.21
CA PRO A 233 -15.51 -16.49 -15.12
C PRO A 233 -16.69 -15.58 -15.50
N PRO A 234 -17.33 -15.82 -16.65
CA PRO A 234 -18.49 -15.03 -17.09
C PRO A 234 -19.58 -14.94 -16.02
N GLY A 235 -20.09 -13.74 -15.77
CA GLY A 235 -21.15 -13.48 -14.79
C GLY A 235 -20.69 -13.47 -13.32
N LYS A 236 -19.42 -13.70 -13.05
CA LYS A 236 -18.80 -13.59 -11.72
C LYS A 236 -18.04 -12.29 -11.60
N HIS A 237 -17.87 -11.84 -10.36
CA HIS A 237 -17.15 -10.62 -10.05
C HIS A 237 -16.12 -10.81 -8.93
N MET A 238 -15.23 -9.86 -8.84
CA MET A 238 -14.28 -9.74 -7.73
C MET A 238 -14.41 -8.34 -7.14
N MET A 239 -14.42 -8.27 -5.82
CA MET A 239 -14.35 -7.03 -5.08
C MET A 239 -13.02 -6.98 -4.33
N SER A 240 -12.32 -5.88 -4.41
CA SER A 240 -11.13 -5.59 -3.63
C SER A 240 -11.45 -4.52 -2.62
N VAL A 241 -11.27 -4.86 -1.35
CA VAL A 241 -11.57 -4.00 -0.21
C VAL A 241 -10.26 -3.65 0.49
N PHE A 242 -9.97 -2.38 0.58
CA PHE A 242 -8.88 -1.84 1.38
C PHE A 242 -9.44 -1.37 2.71
N VAL A 243 -8.80 -1.77 3.81
CA VAL A 243 -9.22 -1.42 5.16
C VAL A 243 -8.07 -0.73 5.88
N GLN A 244 -8.33 0.40 6.48
CA GLN A 244 -7.39 1.14 7.30
C GLN A 244 -8.17 1.78 8.49
N TYR A 245 -7.73 1.60 9.71
CA TYR A 245 -6.39 1.16 10.09
C TYR A 245 -6.43 -0.25 10.67
N CYS A 246 -5.40 -1.04 10.35
CA CYS A 246 -5.22 -2.37 10.90
C CYS A 246 -3.92 -2.38 11.73
N PRO A 247 -3.94 -2.60 13.05
CA PRO A 247 -2.74 -2.69 13.86
C PRO A 247 -1.95 -3.96 13.54
N VAL A 248 -0.61 -3.86 13.56
CA VAL A 248 0.27 -5.04 13.37
C VAL A 248 0.22 -5.95 14.59
N GLU A 249 0.25 -5.34 15.77
CA GLU A 249 0.13 -6.00 17.07
C GLU A 249 -1.16 -5.49 17.72
N ALA A 250 -2.26 -6.18 17.48
CA ALA A 250 -3.53 -5.79 18.05
C ALA A 250 -3.65 -6.21 19.51
N GLU A 251 -4.28 -5.39 20.34
CA GLU A 251 -4.67 -5.78 21.68
C GLU A 251 -5.55 -7.05 21.63
N GLY A 252 -5.15 -8.08 22.36
CA GLY A 252 -5.76 -9.41 22.31
C GLY A 252 -5.25 -10.33 21.20
N GLY A 253 -4.34 -9.84 20.35
CA GLY A 253 -3.73 -10.60 19.25
C GLY A 253 -4.64 -10.74 18.02
N TRP A 254 -4.06 -11.28 16.96
CA TRP A 254 -4.78 -11.75 15.79
C TRP A 254 -5.34 -13.14 16.09
N THR A 255 -6.63 -13.26 16.18
CA THR A 255 -7.32 -14.55 16.35
C THR A 255 -7.85 -15.00 14.99
N ASP A 256 -7.81 -16.30 14.74
CA ASP A 256 -8.57 -16.92 13.65
C ASP A 256 -10.07 -16.76 13.97
N LEU A 257 -10.74 -15.86 13.29
CA LEU A 257 -12.19 -15.66 13.35
C LEU A 257 -12.91 -16.65 12.45
#